data_d2220f9d8b7d34b9c638684a5a06adf1
#
_entry.id   d2220f9d8b7d34b9c638684a5a06adf1
#
_cell.length_a   1.000
_cell.length_b   1.000
_cell.length_c   1.000
_cell.angle_alpha   90.00
_cell.angle_beta   90.00
_cell.angle_gamma   90.00
#
_symmetry.space_group_name_H-M   'P 1'
#
loop_
_entity.id
_entity.type
_entity.pdbx_description
1 polymer ?
#
loop_
_entity_poly.entity_id
_entity_poly.type
_entity_poly.pdbx_seq_one_letter_code
_entity_poly.pdbx_strand_id
1 'polypeptide(L)'
;AVCTGPIGDADLGLVEEFNLVAINAKKPVKVTMTGPHMLAKVASDEHYDDISKMMVDLAKVMNRNFIDLEAAGCRYIQIDEPLFAISDDDEVQAAVDAINLAVEDLKDASVQVHICQGNYAVGRDYDGQIGHRYFDTGRYPAELICKINCDALLIEHDYTDKYQGLLGNKQLAVGAADVQDFNIESAEKIAERIQKYGWLSPEQTLITSSCGLNHLPRHIAFGKLAAIREAQQLLRN
;
A
#
# COMPACT_ATOMS: atom_id res chain seq x y z
N ALA A 1 1.96 8.03 19.49
CA ALA A 1 3.38 7.92 19.88
C ALA A 1 3.99 9.31 20.00
N VAL A 2 5.00 9.49 20.88
CA VAL A 2 5.75 10.74 21.03
C VAL A 2 7.22 10.43 20.75
N CYS A 3 7.84 11.16 19.83
CA CYS A 3 9.25 11.05 19.51
C CYS A 3 10.03 12.07 20.37
N THR A 4 10.73 11.58 21.39
CA THR A 4 11.46 12.41 22.37
C THR A 4 12.99 12.36 22.20
N GLY A 5 13.49 11.69 21.17
CA GLY A 5 14.91 11.52 20.89
C GLY A 5 15.16 10.98 19.50
N PRO A 6 16.45 10.84 19.08
CA PRO A 6 16.78 10.33 17.77
C PRO A 6 16.29 8.89 17.60
N ILE A 7 15.73 8.58 16.43
CA ILE A 7 15.35 7.23 16.07
C ILE A 7 16.62 6.46 15.71
N GLY A 8 16.91 5.42 16.48
CA GLY A 8 18.08 4.56 16.31
C GLY A 8 17.73 3.19 15.77
N ASP A 9 18.72 2.30 15.81
CA ASP A 9 18.54 0.92 15.39
C ASP A 9 17.48 0.21 16.21
N ALA A 10 16.59 -0.50 15.52
CA ALA A 10 15.56 -1.32 16.14
C ALA A 10 15.31 -2.58 15.31
N ASP A 11 15.20 -3.71 15.98
CA ASP A 11 14.60 -4.91 15.41
C ASP A 11 13.08 -4.80 15.57
N LEU A 12 12.37 -4.83 14.45
CA LEU A 12 10.91 -4.71 14.41
C LEU A 12 10.22 -6.07 14.52
N GLY A 13 10.95 -7.16 14.68
CA GLY A 13 10.41 -8.52 14.78
C GLY A 13 9.86 -9.08 13.47
N LEU A 14 10.07 -8.42 12.35
CA LEU A 14 9.46 -8.77 11.06
C LEU A 14 9.92 -10.13 10.54
N VAL A 15 11.18 -10.50 10.79
CA VAL A 15 11.74 -11.81 10.39
C VAL A 15 11.08 -12.95 11.15
N GLU A 16 10.85 -12.77 12.45
CA GLU A 16 10.18 -13.77 13.27
C GLU A 16 8.73 -13.98 12.82
N GLU A 17 7.99 -12.89 12.63
CA GLU A 17 6.61 -12.92 12.14
C GLU A 17 6.52 -13.56 10.74
N PHE A 18 7.41 -13.18 9.82
CA PHE A 18 7.49 -13.78 8.49
C PHE A 18 7.70 -15.29 8.58
N ASN A 19 8.65 -15.75 9.35
CA ASN A 19 8.97 -17.17 9.48
C ASN A 19 7.79 -17.97 10.07
N LEU A 20 7.10 -17.44 11.09
CA LEU A 20 5.91 -18.06 11.68
C LEU A 20 4.79 -18.27 10.66
N VAL A 21 4.60 -17.31 9.76
CA VAL A 21 3.57 -17.41 8.72
C VAL A 21 4.05 -18.28 7.56
N ALA A 22 5.29 -18.13 7.10
CA ALA A 22 5.85 -18.83 5.95
C ALA A 22 5.86 -20.36 6.12
N ILE A 23 6.10 -20.87 7.31
CA ILE A 23 6.06 -22.31 7.63
C ILE A 23 4.70 -22.94 7.29
N ASN A 24 3.61 -22.19 7.44
CA ASN A 24 2.24 -22.67 7.24
C ASN A 24 1.64 -22.22 5.92
N ALA A 25 2.28 -21.31 5.21
CA ALA A 25 1.75 -20.74 3.98
C ALA A 25 1.93 -21.70 2.81
N LYS A 26 0.87 -21.83 1.98
CA LYS A 26 0.91 -22.60 0.71
C LYS A 26 1.25 -21.71 -0.50
N LYS A 27 1.40 -20.43 -0.29
CA LYS A 27 1.69 -19.40 -1.28
C LYS A 27 2.73 -18.45 -0.72
N PRO A 28 3.44 -17.70 -1.57
CA PRO A 28 4.37 -16.68 -1.08
C PRO A 28 3.69 -15.72 -0.09
N VAL A 29 4.42 -15.38 0.95
CA VAL A 29 3.98 -14.43 1.98
C VAL A 29 4.50 -13.05 1.62
N LYS A 30 3.63 -12.06 1.74
CA LYS A 30 3.99 -10.64 1.64
C LYS A 30 3.98 -10.04 3.04
N VAL A 31 5.06 -9.37 3.40
CA VAL A 31 5.14 -8.56 4.63
C VAL A 31 4.76 -7.14 4.31
N THR A 32 3.89 -6.55 5.13
CA THR A 32 3.48 -5.14 4.97
C THR A 32 3.93 -4.32 6.17
N MET A 33 4.34 -3.09 5.91
CA MET A 33 4.76 -2.15 6.95
C MET A 33 4.24 -0.76 6.64
N THR A 34 3.81 -0.01 7.66
CA THR A 34 3.48 1.40 7.53
C THR A 34 4.72 2.19 7.14
N GLY A 35 4.60 3.06 6.15
CA GLY A 35 5.72 3.81 5.60
C GLY A 35 6.24 4.93 6.49
N PRO A 36 7.44 5.46 6.18
CA PRO A 36 8.12 6.44 7.03
C PRO A 36 7.34 7.75 7.14
N HIS A 37 6.65 8.18 6.09
CA HIS A 37 5.85 9.40 6.10
C HIS A 37 4.63 9.27 7.02
N MET A 38 3.84 8.19 6.86
CA MET A 38 2.69 7.96 7.73
C MET A 38 3.13 7.85 9.20
N LEU A 39 4.21 7.15 9.50
CA LEU A 39 4.73 7.02 10.88
C LEU A 39 5.14 8.38 11.46
N ALA A 40 5.88 9.19 10.69
CA ALA A 40 6.29 10.53 11.10
C ALA A 40 5.09 11.47 11.29
N LYS A 41 4.09 11.40 10.40
CA LYS A 41 2.90 12.27 10.42
C LYS A 41 1.97 12.01 11.61
N VAL A 42 1.89 10.77 12.10
CA VAL A 42 1.02 10.41 13.24
C VAL A 42 1.73 10.45 14.59
N ALA A 43 3.05 10.61 14.61
CA ALA A 43 3.82 10.80 15.84
C ALA A 43 3.77 12.27 16.26
N SER A 44 3.74 12.51 17.57
CA SER A 44 4.07 13.84 18.11
C SER A 44 5.59 13.97 18.13
N ASP A 45 6.12 14.98 17.44
CA ASP A 45 7.57 15.23 17.40
C ASP A 45 7.97 16.25 18.47
N GLU A 46 8.86 15.85 19.38
CA GLU A 46 9.48 16.70 20.40
C GLU A 46 11.02 16.76 20.24
N HIS A 47 11.54 16.27 19.09
CA HIS A 47 12.98 16.14 18.89
C HIS A 47 13.51 16.66 17.56
N TYR A 48 12.84 16.34 16.44
CA TYR A 48 13.41 16.60 15.10
C TYR A 48 13.15 18.00 14.58
N ASP A 49 12.03 18.65 14.98
CA ASP A 49 11.56 19.94 14.45
C ASP A 49 11.41 19.98 12.89
N ASP A 50 11.58 18.83 12.24
CA ASP A 50 11.55 18.67 10.78
C ASP A 50 11.14 17.23 10.44
N ILE A 51 9.95 17.08 9.91
CA ILE A 51 9.38 15.78 9.57
C ILE A 51 10.25 15.01 8.56
N SER A 52 10.95 15.70 7.65
CA SER A 52 11.82 15.06 6.66
C SER A 52 13.01 14.34 7.31
N LYS A 53 13.59 14.91 8.36
CA LYS A 53 14.66 14.26 9.12
C LYS A 53 14.17 13.02 9.84
N MET A 54 12.98 13.11 10.44
CA MET A 54 12.34 11.97 11.10
C MET A 54 12.06 10.84 10.10
N MET A 55 11.53 11.17 8.91
CA MET A 55 11.30 10.19 7.84
C MET A 55 12.58 9.49 7.41
N VAL A 56 13.71 10.21 7.29
CA VAL A 56 15.01 9.62 6.93
C VAL A 56 15.48 8.61 7.98
N ASP A 57 15.37 8.91 9.26
CA ASP A 57 15.82 7.98 10.30
C ASP A 57 14.88 6.77 10.42
N LEU A 58 13.56 6.96 10.27
CA LEU A 58 12.60 5.86 10.13
C LEU A 58 12.95 4.96 8.94
N ALA A 59 13.26 5.56 7.78
CA ALA A 59 13.62 4.82 6.57
C ALA A 59 14.88 3.97 6.75
N LYS A 60 15.90 4.47 7.47
CA LYS A 60 17.11 3.71 7.79
C LYS A 60 16.82 2.47 8.65
N VAL A 61 15.93 2.59 9.63
CA VAL A 61 15.49 1.45 10.46
C VAL A 61 14.75 0.44 9.59
N MET A 62 13.82 0.91 8.75
CA MET A 62 13.06 0.07 7.83
C MET A 62 13.98 -0.68 6.86
N ASN A 63 14.96 0.03 6.28
CA ASN A 63 15.90 -0.56 5.33
C ASN A 63 16.63 -1.77 5.92
N ARG A 64 17.21 -1.65 7.12
CA ARG A 64 17.88 -2.78 7.79
C ARG A 64 16.93 -3.96 8.00
N ASN A 65 15.73 -3.70 8.49
CA ASN A 65 14.72 -4.75 8.71
C ASN A 65 14.27 -5.40 7.39
N PHE A 66 14.20 -4.65 6.29
CA PHE A 66 13.84 -5.19 4.97
C PHE A 66 14.97 -6.03 4.38
N ILE A 67 16.23 -5.64 4.55
CA ILE A 67 17.39 -6.46 4.17
C ILE A 67 17.38 -7.79 4.94
N ASP A 68 17.11 -7.77 6.25
CA ASP A 68 17.01 -8.96 7.05
C ASP A 68 15.82 -9.85 6.63
N LEU A 69 14.67 -9.26 6.27
CA LEU A 69 13.53 -9.97 5.70
C LEU A 69 13.87 -10.64 4.37
N GLU A 70 14.56 -9.94 3.47
CA GLU A 70 14.99 -10.50 2.19
C GLU A 70 15.96 -11.66 2.39
N ALA A 71 16.92 -11.51 3.30
CA ALA A 71 17.87 -12.56 3.69
C ALA A 71 17.16 -13.79 4.32
N ALA A 72 16.06 -13.57 5.05
CA ALA A 72 15.21 -14.65 5.58
C ALA A 72 14.34 -15.33 4.51
N GLY A 73 14.36 -14.84 3.26
CA GLY A 73 13.63 -15.42 2.13
C GLY A 73 12.29 -14.77 1.81
N CYS A 74 11.95 -13.64 2.41
CA CYS A 74 10.80 -12.85 2.00
C CYS A 74 11.03 -12.30 0.59
N ARG A 75 10.06 -12.51 -0.32
CA ARG A 75 10.14 -12.07 -1.71
C ARG A 75 9.14 -10.97 -2.06
N TYR A 76 8.30 -10.57 -1.13
CA TYR A 76 7.32 -9.51 -1.33
C TYR A 76 7.25 -8.61 -0.09
N ILE A 77 7.63 -7.35 -0.26
CA ILE A 77 7.59 -6.33 0.79
C ILE A 77 6.65 -5.23 0.33
N GLN A 78 5.72 -4.82 1.17
CA GLN A 78 4.82 -3.71 0.90
C GLN A 78 5.00 -2.60 1.91
N ILE A 79 5.01 -1.36 1.44
CA ILE A 79 5.00 -0.15 2.25
C ILE A 79 3.65 0.54 2.07
N ASP A 80 3.01 0.91 3.18
CA ASP A 80 1.69 1.55 3.18
C ASP A 80 1.81 3.04 3.48
N GLU A 81 1.44 3.89 2.50
CA GLU A 81 1.52 5.36 2.58
C GLU A 81 0.19 6.05 2.22
N PRO A 82 -0.76 6.10 3.14
CA PRO A 82 -2.10 6.60 2.85
C PRO A 82 -2.25 8.13 2.85
N LEU A 83 -1.23 8.91 3.25
CA LEU A 83 -1.40 10.34 3.53
C LEU A 83 -0.94 11.28 2.41
N PHE A 84 -0.50 10.78 1.27
CA PHE A 84 -0.03 11.63 0.16
C PHE A 84 -1.10 12.60 -0.37
N ALA A 85 -2.38 12.23 -0.26
CA ALA A 85 -3.48 13.08 -0.71
C ALA A 85 -3.65 14.37 0.11
N ILE A 86 -3.16 14.40 1.36
CA ILE A 86 -3.30 15.56 2.26
C ILE A 86 -2.01 16.33 2.48
N SER A 87 -0.92 15.92 1.84
CA SER A 87 0.41 16.55 1.96
C SER A 87 0.71 17.40 0.72
N ASP A 88 1.52 18.44 0.86
CA ASP A 88 2.00 19.21 -0.28
C ASP A 88 3.06 18.46 -1.08
N ASP A 89 3.50 19.03 -2.22
CA ASP A 89 4.42 18.36 -3.13
C ASP A 89 5.83 18.20 -2.54
N ASP A 90 6.28 19.13 -1.73
CA ASP A 90 7.60 19.08 -1.08
C ASP A 90 7.61 17.95 -0.03
N GLU A 91 6.56 17.85 0.77
CA GLU A 91 6.41 16.77 1.75
C GLU A 91 6.28 15.40 1.06
N VAL A 92 5.51 15.31 -0.02
CA VAL A 92 5.40 14.07 -0.81
C VAL A 92 6.74 13.69 -1.43
N GLN A 93 7.50 14.65 -1.98
CA GLN A 93 8.84 14.37 -2.53
C GLN A 93 9.80 13.85 -1.43
N ALA A 94 9.79 14.46 -0.24
CA ALA A 94 10.59 13.99 0.89
C ALA A 94 10.18 12.57 1.33
N ALA A 95 8.88 12.25 1.30
CA ALA A 95 8.37 10.92 1.58
C ALA A 95 8.81 9.90 0.51
N VAL A 96 8.79 10.26 -0.76
CA VAL A 96 9.31 9.44 -1.87
C VAL A 96 10.79 9.13 -1.67
N ASP A 97 11.59 10.14 -1.32
CA ASP A 97 13.04 9.97 -1.06
C ASP A 97 13.29 9.06 0.16
N ALA A 98 12.48 9.18 1.21
CA ALA A 98 12.55 8.31 2.38
C ALA A 98 12.16 6.86 2.04
N ILE A 99 11.12 6.63 1.24
CA ILE A 99 10.75 5.28 0.78
C ILE A 99 11.88 4.69 -0.06
N ASN A 100 12.46 5.47 -0.98
CA ASN A 100 13.59 5.01 -1.80
C ASN A 100 14.79 4.60 -0.95
N LEU A 101 15.09 5.35 0.12
CA LEU A 101 16.10 4.98 1.11
C LEU A 101 15.72 3.69 1.86
N ALA A 102 14.45 3.51 2.24
CA ALA A 102 13.99 2.31 2.95
C ALA A 102 14.13 1.03 2.13
N VAL A 103 14.14 1.12 0.81
CA VAL A 103 14.26 -0.05 -0.10
C VAL A 103 15.61 -0.14 -0.79
N GLU A 104 16.56 0.73 -0.44
CA GLU A 104 17.90 0.71 -0.98
C GLU A 104 18.58 -0.65 -0.70
N ASP A 105 19.36 -1.13 -1.66
CA ASP A 105 20.10 -2.38 -1.59
C ASP A 105 19.27 -3.69 -1.56
N LEU A 106 17.95 -3.64 -1.62
CA LEU A 106 17.13 -4.83 -1.89
C LEU A 106 17.39 -5.34 -3.30
N LYS A 107 17.54 -6.66 -3.47
CA LYS A 107 17.95 -7.29 -4.75
C LYS A 107 16.95 -8.28 -5.30
N ASP A 108 16.36 -9.07 -4.42
CA ASP A 108 15.53 -10.22 -4.77
C ASP A 108 14.06 -10.04 -4.36
N ALA A 109 13.76 -9.12 -3.44
CA ALA A 109 12.41 -8.85 -3.00
C ALA A 109 11.70 -7.89 -3.96
N SER A 110 10.49 -8.23 -4.36
CA SER A 110 9.59 -7.31 -5.06
C SER A 110 9.01 -6.31 -4.07
N VAL A 111 9.31 -5.05 -4.31
CA VAL A 111 8.83 -3.92 -3.51
C VAL A 111 7.51 -3.43 -4.07
N GLN A 112 6.53 -3.31 -3.20
CA GLN A 112 5.20 -2.79 -3.52
C GLN A 112 4.88 -1.61 -2.62
N VAL A 113 4.25 -0.57 -3.16
CA VAL A 113 3.84 0.59 -2.36
C VAL A 113 2.34 0.79 -2.51
N HIS A 114 1.63 0.75 -1.38
CA HIS A 114 0.20 0.95 -1.33
C HIS A 114 -0.11 2.39 -0.96
N ILE A 115 -0.85 3.06 -1.84
CA ILE A 115 -1.27 4.44 -1.68
C ILE A 115 -2.77 4.48 -1.82
N CYS A 116 -3.45 4.64 -0.70
CA CYS A 116 -4.88 4.87 -0.65
C CYS A 116 -5.14 6.25 -0.02
N GLN A 117 -6.40 6.56 0.17
CA GLN A 117 -6.79 7.81 0.85
C GLN A 117 -7.19 7.57 2.32
N GLY A 118 -6.71 6.46 2.88
CA GLY A 118 -7.08 6.00 4.21
C GLY A 118 -8.39 5.21 4.21
N ASN A 119 -8.47 4.24 5.09
CA ASN A 119 -9.64 3.36 5.25
C ASN A 119 -10.14 3.41 6.70
N TYR A 120 -10.32 4.63 7.20
CA TYR A 120 -10.74 4.84 8.60
C TYR A 120 -12.26 4.77 8.78
N ALA A 121 -13.01 4.91 7.71
CA ALA A 121 -14.47 4.89 7.74
C ALA A 121 -14.95 3.56 7.20
N VAL A 122 -14.84 2.53 8.00
CA VAL A 122 -15.33 1.23 7.64
C VAL A 122 -16.72 1.03 8.17
N GLY A 123 -17.58 0.77 7.25
CA GLY A 123 -18.93 0.46 7.54
C GLY A 123 -19.84 1.68 7.54
N ARG A 124 -21.13 1.35 7.56
CA ARG A 124 -22.17 2.34 7.79
C ARG A 124 -21.99 2.85 9.22
N ASP A 125 -21.99 4.16 9.39
CA ASP A 125 -22.14 4.75 10.70
C ASP A 125 -23.42 4.24 11.37
N TYR A 126 -23.66 4.64 12.62
CA TYR A 126 -24.86 4.25 13.37
C TYR A 126 -26.17 4.62 12.65
N ASP A 127 -26.13 5.55 11.69
CA ASP A 127 -27.28 6.01 10.90
C ASP A 127 -27.37 5.27 9.55
N GLY A 128 -26.50 4.30 9.26
CA GLY A 128 -26.52 3.49 8.05
C GLY A 128 -25.96 4.18 6.82
N GLN A 129 -25.23 5.29 6.99
CA GLN A 129 -24.52 5.97 5.92
C GLN A 129 -23.18 5.27 5.65
N ILE A 130 -22.79 5.18 4.38
CA ILE A 130 -21.44 4.73 4.00
C ILE A 130 -20.46 5.79 4.50
N GLY A 131 -19.47 5.37 5.29
CA GLY A 131 -18.42 6.26 5.74
C GLY A 131 -17.73 6.96 4.56
N HIS A 132 -17.54 8.26 4.66
CA HIS A 132 -16.82 9.00 3.64
C HIS A 132 -15.34 8.65 3.68
N ARG A 133 -14.68 8.58 2.52
CA ARG A 133 -13.21 8.53 2.42
C ARG A 133 -12.63 9.73 3.17
N TYR A 134 -11.84 9.46 4.19
CA TYR A 134 -11.43 10.47 5.16
C TYR A 134 -10.57 11.58 4.53
N PHE A 135 -9.87 11.29 3.43
CA PHE A 135 -8.91 12.17 2.77
C PHE A 135 -9.18 12.39 1.28
N ASP A 136 -10.43 12.27 0.84
CA ASP A 136 -10.75 12.56 -0.57
C ASP A 136 -10.65 14.08 -0.82
N THR A 137 -9.43 14.52 -1.06
CA THR A 137 -9.13 15.92 -1.42
C THR A 137 -9.16 16.13 -2.92
N GLY A 138 -9.41 15.08 -3.72
CA GLY A 138 -9.25 15.09 -5.18
C GLY A 138 -7.78 15.14 -5.63
N ARG A 139 -6.84 15.26 -4.69
CA ARG A 139 -5.41 15.32 -4.97
C ARG A 139 -4.81 13.92 -4.99
N TYR A 140 -4.06 13.61 -6.02
CA TYR A 140 -3.32 12.36 -6.15
C TYR A 140 -2.06 12.62 -6.97
N PRO A 141 -0.89 12.84 -6.34
CA PRO A 141 0.32 13.31 -7.02
C PRO A 141 1.04 12.16 -7.74
N ALA A 142 0.42 11.59 -8.80
CA ALA A 142 0.88 10.40 -9.50
C ALA A 142 2.31 10.56 -10.07
N GLU A 143 2.67 11.77 -10.55
CA GLU A 143 4.02 12.05 -11.07
C GLU A 143 5.11 11.90 -10.00
N LEU A 144 4.85 12.32 -8.77
CA LEU A 144 5.76 12.14 -7.64
C LEU A 144 5.79 10.68 -7.19
N ILE A 145 4.62 10.06 -7.05
CA ILE A 145 4.47 8.66 -6.65
C ILE A 145 5.23 7.72 -7.60
N CYS A 146 5.19 7.99 -8.91
CA CYS A 146 5.91 7.18 -9.90
C CYS A 146 7.44 7.26 -9.78
N LYS A 147 8.00 8.20 -9.01
CA LYS A 147 9.45 8.27 -8.71
C LYS A 147 9.89 7.28 -7.62
N ILE A 148 8.95 6.62 -6.94
CA ILE A 148 9.28 5.60 -5.94
C ILE A 148 9.96 4.41 -6.64
N ASN A 149 11.06 3.91 -6.09
CA ASN A 149 11.75 2.69 -6.53
C ASN A 149 10.97 1.45 -6.06
N CYS A 150 9.98 1.03 -6.84
CA CYS A 150 9.16 -0.13 -6.54
C CYS A 150 8.79 -0.88 -7.81
N ASP A 151 8.40 -2.14 -7.67
CA ASP A 151 7.93 -2.99 -8.77
C ASP A 151 6.44 -2.81 -9.03
N ALA A 152 5.67 -2.50 -7.99
CA ALA A 152 4.24 -2.27 -8.14
C ALA A 152 3.73 -1.14 -7.24
N LEU A 153 2.78 -0.38 -7.79
CA LEU A 153 1.96 0.58 -7.04
C LEU A 153 0.57 -0.01 -6.83
N LEU A 154 0.09 0.00 -5.59
CA LEU A 154 -1.26 -0.43 -5.23
C LEU A 154 -2.10 0.81 -4.99
N ILE A 155 -3.13 1.02 -5.81
CA ILE A 155 -3.96 2.22 -5.79
C ILE A 155 -5.44 1.88 -5.90
N GLU A 156 -6.28 2.77 -5.45
CA GLU A 156 -7.72 2.65 -5.66
C GLU A 156 -8.08 2.80 -7.14
N HIS A 157 -9.09 2.06 -7.60
CA HIS A 157 -9.47 2.01 -9.01
C HIS A 157 -9.82 3.39 -9.59
N ASP A 158 -10.44 4.30 -8.83
CA ASP A 158 -10.88 5.62 -9.29
C ASP A 158 -9.72 6.53 -9.71
N TYR A 159 -8.50 6.23 -9.27
CA TYR A 159 -7.30 7.02 -9.57
C TYR A 159 -6.40 6.40 -10.63
N THR A 160 -6.75 5.23 -11.16
CA THR A 160 -5.94 4.47 -12.12
C THR A 160 -5.54 5.29 -13.34
N ASP A 161 -6.45 6.08 -13.91
CA ASP A 161 -6.19 6.90 -15.11
C ASP A 161 -5.11 7.98 -14.89
N LYS A 162 -4.86 8.39 -13.65
CA LYS A 162 -3.79 9.35 -13.32
C LYS A 162 -2.38 8.82 -13.59
N TYR A 163 -2.24 7.49 -13.71
CA TYR A 163 -0.95 6.81 -13.93
C TYR A 163 -0.67 6.49 -15.39
N GLN A 164 -1.59 6.79 -16.30
CA GLN A 164 -1.41 6.54 -17.72
C GLN A 164 -0.17 7.28 -18.27
N GLY A 165 0.76 6.50 -18.82
CA GLY A 165 2.03 7.02 -19.37
C GLY A 165 3.12 7.30 -18.32
N LEU A 166 2.87 7.11 -17.03
CA LEU A 166 3.81 7.40 -15.94
C LEU A 166 4.50 6.14 -15.36
N LEU A 167 3.90 4.96 -15.51
CA LEU A 167 4.34 3.74 -14.81
C LEU A 167 5.74 3.24 -15.20
N GLY A 168 6.19 3.50 -16.44
CA GLY A 168 7.40 2.87 -16.96
C GLY A 168 7.24 1.34 -16.95
N ASN A 169 8.14 0.65 -16.28
CA ASN A 169 8.12 -0.82 -16.13
C ASN A 169 7.36 -1.32 -14.89
N LYS A 170 6.78 -0.42 -14.10
CA LYS A 170 6.06 -0.80 -12.89
C LYS A 170 4.74 -1.49 -13.21
N GLN A 171 4.34 -2.40 -12.33
CA GLN A 171 2.98 -2.92 -12.31
C GLN A 171 2.05 -1.99 -11.54
N LEU A 172 0.78 -2.02 -11.88
CA LEU A 172 -0.28 -1.34 -11.18
C LEU A 172 -1.26 -2.35 -10.59
N ALA A 173 -1.31 -2.43 -9.28
CA ALA A 173 -2.30 -3.22 -8.57
C ALA A 173 -3.55 -2.34 -8.36
N VAL A 174 -4.53 -2.60 -9.20
CA VAL A 174 -5.80 -1.86 -9.20
C VAL A 174 -6.68 -2.35 -8.07
N GLY A 175 -7.02 -1.48 -7.14
CA GLY A 175 -7.92 -1.72 -6.01
C GLY A 175 -9.37 -1.83 -6.45
N ALA A 176 -9.70 -2.89 -7.20
CA ALA A 176 -10.98 -3.04 -7.88
C ALA A 176 -12.13 -3.52 -7.00
N ALA A 177 -11.83 -4.13 -5.84
CA ALA A 177 -12.84 -4.47 -4.83
C ALA A 177 -12.85 -3.39 -3.73
N ASP A 178 -13.97 -2.71 -3.57
CA ASP A 178 -14.12 -1.62 -2.60
C ASP A 178 -14.30 -2.17 -1.18
N VAL A 179 -13.36 -1.87 -0.30
CA VAL A 179 -13.41 -2.32 1.10
C VAL A 179 -14.24 -1.41 2.01
N GLN A 180 -14.67 -0.26 1.52
CA GLN A 180 -15.57 0.64 2.26
C GLN A 180 -17.05 0.26 2.08
N ASP A 181 -17.36 -0.61 1.12
CA ASP A 181 -18.71 -1.16 0.92
C ASP A 181 -18.80 -2.59 1.48
N PHE A 182 -19.82 -2.88 2.26
CA PHE A 182 -20.10 -4.24 2.76
C PHE A 182 -20.68 -5.17 1.69
N ASN A 183 -21.13 -4.64 0.58
CA ASN A 183 -21.58 -5.47 -0.53
C ASN A 183 -20.38 -6.21 -1.14
N ILE A 184 -20.57 -7.49 -1.42
CA ILE A 184 -19.59 -8.28 -2.19
C ILE A 184 -19.91 -8.04 -3.66
N GLU A 185 -18.98 -7.37 -4.37
CA GLU A 185 -19.12 -7.15 -5.81
C GLU A 185 -19.02 -8.47 -6.56
N SER A 186 -19.74 -8.58 -7.69
CA SER A 186 -19.60 -9.73 -8.56
C SER A 186 -18.25 -9.72 -9.30
N ALA A 187 -17.79 -10.89 -9.72
CA ALA A 187 -16.57 -11.03 -10.49
C ALA A 187 -16.62 -10.23 -11.80
N GLU A 188 -17.77 -10.20 -12.46
CA GLU A 188 -18.00 -9.44 -13.70
C GLU A 188 -17.80 -7.94 -13.46
N LYS A 189 -18.35 -7.39 -12.39
CA LYS A 189 -18.20 -5.97 -12.06
C LYS A 189 -16.74 -5.61 -11.78
N ILE A 190 -15.98 -6.47 -11.09
CA ILE A 190 -14.55 -6.28 -10.87
C ILE A 190 -13.79 -6.36 -12.20
N ALA A 191 -14.10 -7.34 -13.05
CA ALA A 191 -13.49 -7.49 -14.36
C ALA A 191 -13.77 -6.27 -15.27
N GLU A 192 -15.00 -5.77 -15.31
CA GLU A 192 -15.38 -4.56 -16.04
C GLU A 192 -14.58 -3.33 -15.58
N ARG A 193 -14.35 -3.18 -14.26
CA ARG A 193 -13.51 -2.10 -13.74
C ARG A 193 -12.09 -2.17 -14.28
N ILE A 194 -11.50 -3.36 -14.38
CA ILE A 194 -10.15 -3.56 -14.93
C ILE A 194 -10.13 -3.30 -16.44
N GLN A 195 -11.10 -3.84 -17.19
CA GLN A 195 -11.18 -3.68 -18.64
C GLN A 195 -11.36 -2.22 -19.09
N LYS A 196 -11.93 -1.38 -18.23
CA LYS A 196 -12.03 0.06 -18.47
C LYS A 196 -10.66 0.70 -18.73
N TYR A 197 -9.59 0.16 -18.16
CA TYR A 197 -8.23 0.66 -18.31
C TYR A 197 -7.50 -0.06 -19.46
N GLY A 198 -8.04 0.04 -20.67
CA GLY A 198 -7.49 -0.61 -21.88
C GLY A 198 -6.06 -0.21 -22.26
N TRP A 199 -5.52 0.83 -21.62
CA TRP A 199 -4.14 1.26 -21.78
C TRP A 199 -3.15 0.44 -20.90
N LEU A 200 -3.66 -0.27 -19.89
CA LEU A 200 -2.86 -1.08 -18.97
C LEU A 200 -2.73 -2.51 -19.51
N SER A 201 -1.50 -2.94 -19.76
CA SER A 201 -1.26 -4.29 -20.28
C SER A 201 -1.52 -5.36 -19.20
N PRO A 202 -1.86 -6.60 -19.60
CA PRO A 202 -2.04 -7.69 -18.64
C PRO A 202 -0.82 -7.95 -17.75
N GLU A 203 0.40 -7.78 -18.28
CA GLU A 203 1.67 -7.96 -17.56
C GLU A 203 1.88 -6.88 -16.50
N GLN A 204 1.35 -5.69 -16.73
CA GLN A 204 1.40 -4.57 -15.80
C GLN A 204 0.21 -4.55 -14.83
N THR A 205 -0.77 -5.44 -14.98
CA THR A 205 -2.00 -5.40 -14.19
C THR A 205 -1.97 -6.42 -13.07
N LEU A 206 -2.12 -5.94 -11.83
CA LEU A 206 -2.49 -6.75 -10.68
C LEU A 206 -3.89 -6.34 -10.22
N ILE A 207 -4.64 -7.26 -9.64
CA ILE A 207 -5.99 -7.00 -9.12
C ILE A 207 -5.97 -7.18 -7.61
N THR A 208 -6.43 -6.17 -6.89
CA THR A 208 -6.45 -6.20 -5.43
C THR A 208 -7.72 -5.54 -4.86
N SER A 209 -7.87 -5.56 -3.55
CA SER A 209 -8.83 -4.70 -2.84
C SER A 209 -8.32 -3.27 -2.78
N SER A 210 -9.22 -2.30 -2.61
CA SER A 210 -8.87 -0.88 -2.53
C SER A 210 -7.99 -0.56 -1.31
N CYS A 211 -8.11 -1.33 -0.24
CA CYS A 211 -7.30 -1.22 0.97
C CYS A 211 -7.34 -2.55 1.76
N GLY A 212 -6.83 -2.56 3.01
CA GLY A 212 -6.87 -3.70 3.91
C GLY A 212 -8.30 -4.15 4.27
N LEU A 213 -8.51 -5.46 4.37
CA LEU A 213 -9.82 -6.08 4.62
C LEU A 213 -10.12 -6.31 6.11
N ASN A 214 -9.22 -5.96 7.01
CA ASN A 214 -9.29 -6.28 8.44
C ASN A 214 -10.48 -5.66 9.19
N HIS A 215 -11.08 -4.62 8.65
CA HIS A 215 -12.26 -3.98 9.22
C HIS A 215 -13.58 -4.64 8.82
N LEU A 216 -13.56 -5.43 7.75
CA LEU A 216 -14.77 -6.09 7.26
C LEU A 216 -15.10 -7.34 8.08
N PRO A 217 -16.39 -7.67 8.25
CA PRO A 217 -16.78 -8.98 8.73
C PRO A 217 -16.12 -10.09 7.90
N ARG A 218 -15.64 -11.14 8.56
CA ARG A 218 -14.87 -12.21 7.92
C ARG A 218 -15.49 -12.77 6.64
N HIS A 219 -16.81 -13.01 6.66
CA HIS A 219 -17.50 -13.57 5.50
C HIS A 219 -17.53 -12.60 4.31
N ILE A 220 -17.59 -11.29 4.54
CA ILE A 220 -17.52 -10.27 3.49
C ILE A 220 -16.10 -10.19 2.93
N ALA A 221 -15.10 -10.14 3.81
CA ALA A 221 -13.70 -10.11 3.39
C ALA A 221 -13.34 -11.31 2.49
N PHE A 222 -13.72 -12.53 2.89
CA PHE A 222 -13.52 -13.73 2.08
C PHE A 222 -14.34 -13.73 0.79
N GLY A 223 -15.57 -13.20 0.82
CA GLY A 223 -16.40 -13.05 -0.38
C GLY A 223 -15.75 -12.12 -1.41
N LYS A 224 -15.21 -10.98 -0.98
CA LYS A 224 -14.48 -10.04 -1.86
C LYS A 224 -13.22 -10.68 -2.45
N LEU A 225 -12.44 -11.42 -1.67
CA LEU A 225 -11.27 -12.14 -2.16
C LEU A 225 -11.65 -13.23 -3.19
N ALA A 226 -12.77 -13.93 -2.96
CA ALA A 226 -13.28 -14.90 -3.93
C ALA A 226 -13.69 -14.22 -5.25
N ALA A 227 -14.40 -13.10 -5.18
CA ALA A 227 -14.81 -12.32 -6.34
C ALA A 227 -13.60 -11.79 -7.14
N ILE A 228 -12.53 -11.30 -6.46
CA ILE A 228 -11.26 -10.90 -7.12
C ILE A 228 -10.65 -12.09 -7.88
N ARG A 229 -10.60 -13.26 -7.25
CA ARG A 229 -10.06 -14.48 -7.88
C ARG A 229 -10.88 -14.91 -9.13
N GLU A 230 -12.19 -14.86 -9.03
CA GLU A 230 -13.09 -15.18 -10.15
C GLU A 230 -12.95 -14.15 -11.27
N ALA A 231 -12.87 -12.85 -10.96
CA ALA A 231 -12.62 -11.79 -11.93
C ALA A 231 -11.29 -12.00 -12.68
N GLN A 232 -10.23 -12.41 -11.97
CA GLN A 232 -8.96 -12.77 -12.61
C GLN A 232 -9.12 -13.93 -13.62
N GLN A 233 -9.98 -14.89 -13.35
CA GLN A 233 -10.25 -16.00 -14.28
C GLN A 233 -11.00 -15.52 -15.52
N LEU A 234 -11.99 -14.62 -15.36
CA LEU A 234 -12.72 -14.02 -16.48
C LEU A 234 -11.81 -13.21 -17.41
N LEU A 235 -10.84 -12.48 -16.84
CA LEU A 235 -9.90 -11.65 -17.61
C LEU A 235 -8.80 -12.43 -18.34
N ARG A 236 -8.61 -13.71 -18.02
CA ARG A 236 -7.63 -14.60 -18.68
C ARG A 236 -8.20 -15.37 -19.88
N ASN A 237 -9.52 -15.44 -19.99
CA ASN A 237 -10.23 -16.12 -21.07
C ASN A 237 -10.59 -15.14 -22.19
#